data_a639116ff6a249e489e83b7e40c7b1b3
#
_entry.id   a639116ff6a249e489e83b7e40c7b1b3
#
_cell.length_a   1.000
_cell.length_b   1.000
_cell.length_c   1.000
_cell.angle_alpha   90.00
_cell.angle_beta   90.00
_cell.angle_gamma   90.00
#
_symmetry.space_group_name_H-M   'P 1'
#
loop_
_entity.id
_entity.type
_entity.pdbx_description
1 polymer ?
#
loop_
_entity_poly.entity_id
_entity_poly.type
_entity_poly.pdbx_seq_one_letter_code
_entity_poly.pdbx_strand_id
1 'polypeptide(L)'
;ACNLEIIRGNALEKIVNMPCPDRVFIGGTKGNLKEILDILYKKNAYCRIVITAITLETAGAVTAYYKEHTDYELETTQLFASEGRRVGPYTLMEGHNPVYVMTAYCKEAEYEGQSK
;
A
#
# COMPACT_ATOMS: atom_id res chain seq x y z
N ALA A 1 14.98 -3.98 14.70
CA ALA A 1 14.19 -2.75 14.63
C ALA A 1 13.56 -2.60 13.26
N CYS A 2 12.32 -2.12 13.23
CA CYS A 2 11.62 -1.87 11.98
C CYS A 2 12.00 -0.51 11.42
N ASN A 3 12.23 -0.49 10.13
CA ASN A 3 12.45 0.75 9.39
C ASN A 3 11.24 1.00 8.52
N LEU A 4 10.37 1.92 8.95
CA LEU A 4 9.14 2.25 8.24
C LEU A 4 9.30 3.54 7.47
N GLU A 5 9.02 3.50 6.17
CA GLU A 5 9.01 4.68 5.33
C GLU A 5 7.60 4.94 4.81
N ILE A 6 7.23 6.21 4.74
CA ILE A 6 5.93 6.63 4.23
C ILE A 6 6.16 7.41 2.95
N ILE A 7 5.51 6.95 1.88
CA ILE A 7 5.68 7.52 0.54
C ILE A 7 4.35 8.07 0.07
N ARG A 8 4.36 9.32 -0.40
CA ARG A 8 3.15 9.97 -0.90
C ARG A 8 3.39 10.59 -2.26
N GLY A 9 2.40 10.43 -3.15
CA GLY A 9 2.40 11.11 -4.43
C GLY A 9 3.57 10.78 -5.31
N ASN A 10 4.17 11.80 -5.89
CA ASN A 10 5.28 11.66 -6.82
C ASN A 10 6.61 11.71 -6.08
N ALA A 11 6.93 10.64 -5.40
CA ALA A 11 8.09 10.59 -4.52
C ALA A 11 9.24 9.73 -5.09
N LEU A 12 9.29 9.57 -6.41
CA LEU A 12 10.31 8.73 -7.03
C LEU A 12 11.74 9.11 -6.67
N GLU A 13 12.05 10.41 -6.73
CA GLU A 13 13.39 10.87 -6.40
C GLU A 13 13.76 10.58 -4.96
N LYS A 14 12.81 10.74 -4.07
CA LYS A 14 13.02 10.46 -2.66
C LYS A 14 13.27 8.97 -2.43
N ILE A 15 12.54 8.11 -3.15
CA ILE A 15 12.70 6.67 -3.02
C ILE A 15 14.06 6.22 -3.49
N VAL A 16 14.54 6.78 -4.60
CA VAL A 16 15.84 6.41 -5.15
C VAL A 16 16.95 6.69 -4.15
N ASN A 17 16.82 7.76 -3.38
CA ASN A 17 17.88 8.21 -2.48
C ASN A 17 17.73 7.71 -1.05
N MET A 18 16.62 7.07 -0.70
CA MET A 18 16.44 6.62 0.67
C MET A 18 17.12 5.29 0.93
N PRO A 19 17.48 4.99 2.19
CA PRO A 19 18.06 3.68 2.51
C PRO A 19 17.05 2.56 2.29
N CYS A 20 17.51 1.31 2.30
CA CYS A 20 16.66 0.16 2.09
C CYS A 20 15.69 0.00 3.25
N PRO A 21 14.38 0.22 3.06
CA PRO A 21 13.42 0.09 4.14
C PRO A 21 12.96 -1.35 4.31
N ASP A 22 12.57 -1.69 5.53
CA ASP A 22 11.95 -2.98 5.83
C ASP A 22 10.45 -2.94 5.58
N ARG A 23 9.84 -1.79 5.79
CA ARG A 23 8.41 -1.58 5.61
C ARG A 23 8.17 -0.25 4.93
N VAL A 24 7.20 -0.24 4.01
CA VAL A 24 6.86 0.96 3.25
C VAL A 24 5.35 1.11 3.24
N PHE A 25 4.89 2.33 3.46
CA PHE A 25 3.48 2.68 3.31
C PHE A 25 3.38 3.64 2.13
N ILE A 26 2.57 3.29 1.15
CA ILE A 26 2.36 4.09 -0.06
C ILE A 26 0.92 4.57 -0.09
N GLY A 27 0.75 5.89 -0.09
CA GLY A 27 -0.58 6.48 -0.18
C GLY A 27 -0.63 7.55 -1.25
N GLY A 28 -1.77 7.64 -1.94
CA GLY A 28 -2.03 8.73 -2.87
C GLY A 28 -1.16 8.77 -4.11
N THR A 29 -0.80 7.61 -4.65
CA THR A 29 0.03 7.56 -5.87
C THR A 29 -0.76 8.02 -7.09
N LYS A 30 -0.07 8.65 -8.04
CA LYS A 30 -0.68 9.17 -9.25
C LYS A 30 0.14 8.78 -10.48
N GLY A 31 -0.02 7.52 -10.92
CA GLY A 31 0.51 7.10 -12.19
C GLY A 31 1.95 6.59 -12.20
N ASN A 32 2.68 6.72 -11.10
CA ASN A 32 4.05 6.23 -11.02
C ASN A 32 4.22 5.04 -10.09
N LEU A 33 3.13 4.33 -9.82
CA LEU A 33 3.14 3.24 -8.86
C LEU A 33 4.07 2.10 -9.29
N LYS A 34 4.04 1.74 -10.56
CA LYS A 34 4.88 0.65 -11.04
C LYS A 34 6.36 0.96 -10.85
N GLU A 35 6.76 2.18 -11.15
CA GLU A 35 8.15 2.60 -10.98
C GLU A 35 8.57 2.56 -9.52
N ILE A 36 7.68 2.99 -8.64
CA ILE A 36 7.93 2.94 -7.20
C ILE A 36 8.14 1.50 -6.74
N LEU A 37 7.25 0.61 -7.16
CA LEU A 37 7.33 -0.80 -6.77
C LEU A 37 8.58 -1.46 -7.32
N ASP A 38 8.97 -1.14 -8.56
CA ASP A 38 10.19 -1.68 -9.15
C ASP A 38 11.43 -1.24 -8.38
N ILE A 39 11.48 0.02 -7.99
CA ILE A 39 12.61 0.54 -7.22
C ILE A 39 12.69 -0.14 -5.86
N LEU A 40 11.57 -0.29 -5.18
CA LEU A 40 11.53 -0.94 -3.89
C LEU A 40 11.94 -2.41 -3.99
N TYR A 41 11.53 -3.08 -5.04
CA TYR A 41 11.92 -4.48 -5.26
C TYR A 41 13.43 -4.60 -5.40
N LYS A 42 14.06 -3.68 -6.12
CA LYS A 42 15.52 -3.69 -6.29
C LYS A 42 16.25 -3.35 -5.01
N LYS A 43 15.69 -2.46 -4.19
CA LYS A 43 16.32 -2.07 -2.94
C LYS A 43 16.24 -3.15 -1.88
N ASN A 44 15.07 -3.76 -1.74
CA ASN A 44 14.86 -4.81 -0.75
C ASN A 44 13.64 -5.64 -1.16
N ALA A 45 13.90 -6.79 -1.76
CA ALA A 45 12.83 -7.68 -2.23
C ALA A 45 11.97 -8.22 -1.08
N TYR A 46 12.47 -8.18 0.14
CA TYR A 46 11.73 -8.65 1.31
C TYR A 46 10.97 -7.54 2.03
N CYS A 47 10.97 -6.35 1.47
CA CYS A 47 10.23 -5.22 2.03
C CYS A 47 8.74 -5.51 2.05
N ARG A 48 8.10 -5.23 3.18
CA ARG A 48 6.66 -5.34 3.31
C ARG A 48 6.04 -4.01 2.90
N ILE A 49 5.14 -4.04 1.94
CA ILE A 49 4.59 -2.82 1.34
C ILE A 49 3.10 -2.78 1.59
N VAL A 50 2.63 -1.67 2.15
CA VAL A 50 1.20 -1.42 2.36
C VAL A 50 0.80 -0.28 1.43
N ILE A 51 -0.19 -0.52 0.59
CA ILE A 51 -0.64 0.43 -0.41
C ILE A 51 -2.11 0.73 -0.15
N THR A 52 -2.46 2.01 -0.06
CA THR A 52 -3.87 2.41 0.02
C THR A 52 -4.34 2.90 -1.34
N ALA A 53 -5.49 2.44 -1.76
CA ALA A 53 -6.07 2.78 -3.05
C ALA A 53 -7.52 3.16 -2.89
N ILE A 54 -7.90 4.30 -3.44
CA ILE A 54 -9.30 4.75 -3.43
C ILE A 54 -9.94 4.63 -4.81
N THR A 55 -9.17 4.28 -5.84
CA THR A 55 -9.69 4.09 -7.19
C THR A 55 -9.48 2.64 -7.62
N LEU A 56 -10.35 2.18 -8.51
CA LEU A 56 -10.22 0.85 -9.08
C LEU A 56 -8.99 0.75 -9.98
N GLU A 57 -8.61 1.86 -10.60
CA GLU A 57 -7.42 1.88 -11.45
C GLU A 57 -6.16 1.59 -10.64
N THR A 58 -6.01 2.22 -9.48
CA THR A 58 -4.87 1.98 -8.61
C THR A 58 -4.89 0.55 -8.08
N ALA A 59 -6.05 0.10 -7.58
CA ALA A 59 -6.18 -1.27 -7.07
C ALA A 59 -5.89 -2.29 -8.16
N GLY A 60 -6.36 -2.04 -9.39
CA GLY A 60 -6.08 -2.91 -10.52
C GLY A 60 -4.61 -2.94 -10.90
N ALA A 61 -3.94 -1.80 -10.85
CA ALA A 61 -2.51 -1.72 -11.14
C ALA A 61 -1.69 -2.54 -10.13
N VAL A 62 -2.04 -2.45 -8.85
CA VAL A 62 -1.37 -3.23 -7.80
C VAL A 62 -1.59 -4.72 -8.01
N THR A 63 -2.83 -5.10 -8.27
CA THR A 63 -3.18 -6.50 -8.50
C THR A 63 -2.43 -7.06 -9.71
N ALA A 64 -2.39 -6.32 -10.80
CA ALA A 64 -1.69 -6.75 -12.01
C ALA A 64 -0.19 -6.90 -11.76
N TYR A 65 0.39 -5.96 -11.03
CA TYR A 65 1.82 -6.00 -10.71
C TYR A 65 2.17 -7.28 -9.97
N TYR A 66 1.42 -7.61 -8.92
CA TYR A 66 1.75 -8.78 -8.09
C TYR A 66 1.26 -10.09 -8.68
N LYS A 67 0.46 -10.06 -9.74
CA LYS A 67 0.21 -11.27 -10.54
C LYS A 67 1.45 -11.71 -11.30
N GLU A 68 2.26 -10.76 -11.73
CA GLU A 68 3.50 -11.05 -12.44
C GLU A 68 4.65 -11.39 -11.51
N HIS A 69 4.57 -10.96 -10.26
CA HIS A 69 5.60 -11.22 -9.26
C HIS A 69 5.12 -12.31 -8.31
N THR A 70 5.20 -13.55 -8.77
CA THR A 70 4.61 -14.71 -8.08
C THR A 70 5.32 -15.08 -6.79
N ASP A 71 6.48 -14.50 -6.52
CA ASP A 71 7.18 -14.67 -5.24
C ASP A 71 6.56 -13.81 -4.13
N TYR A 72 5.54 -13.02 -4.45
CA TYR A 72 4.84 -12.18 -3.47
C TYR A 72 3.44 -12.68 -3.20
N GLU A 73 2.99 -12.48 -1.98
CA GLU A 73 1.58 -12.60 -1.60
C GLU A 73 0.99 -11.20 -1.52
N LEU A 74 -0.26 -11.08 -1.94
CA LEU A 74 -1.00 -9.82 -1.86
C LEU A 74 -2.27 -10.04 -1.08
N GLU A 75 -2.43 -9.33 0.02
CA GLU A 75 -3.65 -9.35 0.81
C GLU A 75 -4.39 -8.05 0.59
N THR A 76 -5.70 -8.13 0.35
CA THR A 76 -6.51 -6.94 0.09
C THR A 76 -7.65 -6.87 1.08
N THR A 77 -7.79 -5.73 1.74
CA THR A 77 -8.88 -5.46 2.66
C THR A 77 -9.58 -4.19 2.19
N GLN A 78 -10.90 -4.24 2.13
CA GLN A 78 -11.69 -3.05 1.83
C GLN A 78 -12.24 -2.49 3.12
N LEU A 79 -12.02 -1.21 3.33
CA LEU A 79 -12.54 -0.49 4.49
C LEU A 79 -13.62 0.47 4.03
N PHE A 80 -14.71 0.49 4.78
CA PHE A 80 -15.83 1.37 4.50
C PHE A 80 -16.18 2.09 5.79
N ALA A 81 -16.23 3.42 5.75
CA ALA A 81 -16.48 4.20 6.95
C ALA A 81 -17.50 5.31 6.66
N SER A 82 -18.26 5.68 7.69
CA SER A 82 -19.12 6.83 7.63
C SER A 82 -19.02 7.60 8.94
N GLU A 83 -19.34 8.88 8.88
CA GLU A 83 -19.28 9.73 10.05
C GLU A 83 -20.62 10.43 10.27
N GLY A 84 -20.99 10.64 11.54
CA GLY A 84 -22.17 11.40 11.87
C GLY A 84 -21.89 12.87 11.80
N ARG A 85 -22.77 13.63 11.14
CA ARG A 85 -22.66 15.07 11.04
C ARG A 85 -23.98 15.72 11.49
N ARG A 86 -23.89 16.68 12.38
CA ARG A 86 -25.09 17.36 12.89
C ARG A 86 -25.57 18.40 11.90
N VAL A 87 -26.86 18.31 11.56
CA VAL A 87 -27.50 19.28 10.69
C VAL A 87 -28.82 19.65 11.36
N GLY A 88 -28.84 20.81 12.02
CA GLY A 88 -30.01 21.25 12.81
C GLY A 88 -30.29 20.25 13.93
N PRO A 89 -31.55 19.76 14.05
CA PRO A 89 -31.89 18.77 15.08
C PRO A 89 -31.54 17.35 14.72
N TYR A 90 -30.95 17.12 13.54
CA TYR A 90 -30.69 15.75 13.06
C TYR A 90 -29.20 15.47 13.03
N THR A 91 -28.86 14.19 13.09
CA THR A 91 -27.50 13.71 12.82
C THR A 91 -27.55 12.85 11.57
N LEU A 92 -26.87 13.33 10.51
CA LEU A 92 -26.80 12.60 9.24
C LEU A 92 -25.53 11.77 9.21
N MET A 93 -25.65 10.55 8.73
CA MET A 93 -24.48 9.70 8.49
C MET A 93 -23.94 10.00 7.11
N GLU A 94 -22.69 10.44 7.07
CA GLU A 94 -22.01 10.79 5.83
C GLU A 94 -21.03 9.69 5.47
N GLY A 95 -21.24 9.05 4.31
CA GLY A 95 -20.36 7.98 3.86
C GLY A 95 -19.09 8.52 3.25
N HIS A 96 -17.98 7.86 3.54
CA HIS A 96 -16.70 8.14 2.89
C HIS A 96 -16.45 7.12 1.81
N ASN A 97 -15.56 7.46 0.86
CA ASN A 97 -15.20 6.54 -0.20
C ASN A 97 -14.57 5.28 0.39
N PRO A 98 -14.90 4.08 -0.17
CA PRO A 98 -14.21 2.88 0.26
C PRO A 98 -12.72 2.98 -0.05
N VAL A 99 -11.91 2.39 0.82
CA VAL A 99 -10.46 2.37 0.66
C VAL A 99 -10.00 0.93 0.63
N TYR A 100 -9.19 0.59 -0.35
CA TYR A 100 -8.53 -0.72 -0.39
C TYR A 100 -7.18 -0.59 0.27
N VAL A 101 -6.94 -1.45 1.25
CA VAL A 101 -5.64 -1.56 1.91
C VAL A 101 -5.01 -2.85 1.40
N MET A 102 -3.94 -2.72 0.64
CA MET A 102 -3.30 -3.85 -0.01
C MET A 102 -1.91 -4.04 0.56
N THR A 103 -1.65 -5.23 1.09
CA THR A 103 -0.36 -5.54 1.70
C THR A 103 0.34 -6.58 0.87
N ALA A 104 1.54 -6.23 0.39
CA ALA A 104 2.37 -7.14 -0.40
C ALA A 104 3.60 -7.52 0.40
N TYR A 105 3.93 -8.80 0.42
CA TYR A 105 5.11 -9.30 1.09
C TYR A 105 5.66 -10.52 0.35
N CYS A 106 6.96 -10.70 0.46
CA CYS A 106 7.62 -11.84 -0.16
C CYS A 106 7.31 -13.12 0.62
N LYS A 107 6.91 -14.15 -0.08
CA LYS A 107 6.54 -15.44 0.54
C LYS A 107 7.68 -16.02 1.35
N GLU A 108 8.90 -15.90 0.87
CA GLU A 108 10.06 -16.40 1.60
C GLU A 108 10.25 -15.70 2.94
N ALA A 109 10.12 -14.37 2.94
CA ALA A 109 10.24 -13.60 4.17
C ALA A 109 9.13 -13.95 5.15
N GLU A 110 7.90 -14.14 4.66
CA GLU A 110 6.77 -14.53 5.49
C GLU A 110 6.98 -15.91 6.09
N TYR A 111 7.48 -16.84 5.28
CA TYR A 111 7.79 -18.19 5.76
C TYR A 111 8.83 -18.16 6.88
N GLU A 112 9.90 -17.42 6.69
CA GLU A 112 10.92 -17.26 7.72
C GLU A 112 10.37 -16.60 8.98
N GLY A 113 9.48 -15.63 8.82
CA GLY A 113 8.82 -14.98 9.94
C GLY A 113 7.96 -15.95 10.74
N GLN A 114 7.33 -16.91 10.08
CA GLN A 114 6.49 -17.90 10.75
C GLN A 114 7.29 -18.93 11.55
N SER A 115 8.53 -19.08 11.21
CA SER A 115 9.37 -20.05 11.91
C SER A 115 9.81 -19.60 13.29
N LYS A 116 9.46 -18.42 13.67
CA LYS A 116 9.79 -17.87 14.99
C LYS A 116 9.17 -18.64 16.13
#